data_e1d2e20b382a049a3ff630898c7895bc
#
_entry.id   e1d2e20b382a049a3ff630898c7895bc
#
_cell.length_a   1.000
_cell.length_b   1.000
_cell.length_c   1.000
_cell.angle_alpha   90.00
_cell.angle_beta   90.00
_cell.angle_gamma   90.00
#
_symmetry.space_group_name_H-M   'P 1'
#
loop_
_entity.id
_entity.type
_entity.pdbx_description
1 polymer ?
#
loop_
_entity_poly.entity_id
_entity_poly.type
_entity_poly.pdbx_seq_one_letter_code
_entity_poly.pdbx_strand_id
1 'polypeptide(L)'
;MKNIKLSALNLVPIREGQEDKDAINDMVTLAQALDDLDYERYWIAEHHNAPNLVSSATSLLIQHTLEHTHSIKVGSGGIMLPNHAPLVVAEQFGTLETLFPQRVDLGLGRAPGTDMMTASALRRDQHNGVYQFPEEVEQLQQYFGPSHQQAYVRAYPAVDKNVPMYILGSSTDSAHLAARHVKGYHMFLQDILLHNK
;
A
#
# COMPACT_ATOMS: atom_id res chain seq x y z
N MET A 1 23.08 15.72 -15.14
CA MET A 1 22.47 15.66 -13.78
C MET A 1 21.83 14.31 -13.62
N LYS A 2 21.98 13.64 -12.45
CA LYS A 2 21.22 12.40 -12.20
C LYS A 2 19.73 12.76 -12.16
N ASN A 3 18.93 12.10 -12.95
CA ASN A 3 17.47 12.29 -12.95
C ASN A 3 16.93 11.73 -11.62
N ILE A 4 16.58 12.60 -10.69
CA ILE A 4 16.01 12.21 -9.38
C ILE A 4 14.55 11.88 -9.61
N LYS A 5 14.17 10.64 -9.25
CA LYS A 5 12.79 10.19 -9.31
C LYS A 5 12.05 10.67 -8.06
N LEU A 6 10.92 11.32 -8.27
CA LEU A 6 10.09 11.84 -7.18
C LEU A 6 8.86 10.94 -6.97
N SER A 7 8.45 10.81 -5.72
CA SER A 7 7.21 10.14 -5.32
C SER A 7 6.49 11.01 -4.29
N ALA A 8 5.17 10.94 -4.26
CA ALA A 8 4.35 11.62 -3.28
C ALA A 8 3.55 10.60 -2.45
N LEU A 9 3.31 10.90 -1.17
CA LEU A 9 2.44 10.14 -0.27
C LEU A 9 1.24 11.01 0.11
N ASN A 10 0.04 10.43 0.02
CA ASN A 10 -1.20 11.07 0.45
C ASN A 10 -1.93 10.20 1.48
N LEU A 11 -2.38 10.82 2.56
CA LEU A 11 -3.19 10.23 3.60
C LEU A 11 -4.69 10.45 3.37
N VAL A 12 -5.06 11.18 2.33
CA VAL A 12 -6.42 11.59 1.96
C VAL A 12 -7.14 12.30 3.12
N PRO A 13 -6.59 13.44 3.60
CA PRO A 13 -7.15 14.16 4.73
C PRO A 13 -8.43 14.91 4.33
N ILE A 14 -9.40 14.92 5.26
CA ILE A 14 -10.58 15.76 5.19
C ILE A 14 -10.22 17.12 5.80
N ARG A 15 -10.35 18.20 5.03
CA ARG A 15 -10.12 19.57 5.52
C ARG A 15 -11.39 20.11 6.16
N GLU A 16 -11.24 21.15 6.95
CA GLU A 16 -12.37 21.83 7.58
C GLU A 16 -13.40 22.29 6.52
N GLY A 17 -14.66 21.91 6.72
CA GLY A 17 -15.75 22.23 5.77
C GLY A 17 -15.85 21.33 4.56
N GLN A 18 -15.02 20.29 4.44
CA GLN A 18 -15.12 19.29 3.35
C GLN A 18 -15.90 18.05 3.79
N GLU A 19 -16.53 17.40 2.82
CA GLU A 19 -17.07 16.05 2.93
C GLU A 19 -16.05 15.01 2.44
N ASP A 20 -16.25 13.74 2.77
CA ASP A 20 -15.41 12.60 2.34
C ASP A 20 -15.19 12.60 0.82
N LYS A 21 -16.24 12.89 0.04
CA LYS A 21 -16.18 12.95 -1.41
C LYS A 21 -15.24 14.04 -1.92
N ASP A 22 -15.20 15.18 -1.25
CA ASP A 22 -14.30 16.27 -1.63
C ASP A 22 -12.85 15.89 -1.41
N ALA A 23 -12.55 15.22 -0.30
CA ALA A 23 -11.20 14.70 -0.01
C ALA A 23 -10.74 13.67 -1.06
N ILE A 24 -11.64 12.79 -1.52
CA ILE A 24 -11.34 11.83 -2.59
C ILE A 24 -11.11 12.56 -3.92
N ASN A 25 -11.91 13.57 -4.26
CA ASN A 25 -11.73 14.37 -5.46
C ASN A 25 -10.41 15.14 -5.44
N ASP A 26 -10.04 15.72 -4.29
CA ASP A 26 -8.74 16.39 -4.10
C ASP A 26 -7.56 15.40 -4.26
N MET A 27 -7.71 14.17 -3.77
CA MET A 27 -6.73 13.11 -3.96
C MET A 27 -6.48 12.82 -5.44
N VAL A 28 -7.56 12.69 -6.23
CA VAL A 28 -7.48 12.46 -7.68
C VAL A 28 -6.85 13.66 -8.39
N THR A 29 -7.29 14.87 -8.06
CA THR A 29 -6.74 16.10 -8.64
C THR A 29 -5.25 16.24 -8.40
N LEU A 30 -4.80 15.92 -7.17
CA LEU A 30 -3.38 15.90 -6.86
C LEU A 30 -2.63 14.84 -7.68
N ALA A 31 -3.18 13.63 -7.81
CA ALA A 31 -2.56 12.56 -8.58
C ALA A 31 -2.39 12.94 -10.06
N GLN A 32 -3.40 13.60 -10.66
CA GLN A 32 -3.33 14.11 -12.03
C GLN A 32 -2.25 15.18 -12.19
N ALA A 33 -2.17 16.13 -11.27
CA ALA A 33 -1.12 17.15 -11.29
C ALA A 33 0.29 16.56 -11.16
N LEU A 34 0.45 15.50 -10.35
CA LEU A 34 1.73 14.80 -10.19
C LEU A 34 2.09 13.97 -11.45
N ASP A 35 1.09 13.40 -12.12
CA ASP A 35 1.26 12.70 -13.40
C ASP A 35 1.76 13.67 -14.49
N ASP A 36 1.15 14.84 -14.59
CA ASP A 36 1.56 15.93 -15.51
C ASP A 36 2.97 16.47 -15.22
N LEU A 37 3.44 16.34 -13.98
CA LEU A 37 4.77 16.77 -13.53
C LEU A 37 5.82 15.64 -13.58
N ASP A 38 5.53 14.51 -14.23
CA ASP A 38 6.42 13.35 -14.37
C ASP A 38 6.90 12.76 -13.02
N TYR A 39 6.06 12.79 -11.99
CA TYR A 39 6.32 12.02 -10.77
C TYR A 39 6.26 10.54 -11.07
N GLU A 40 7.20 9.77 -10.50
CA GLU A 40 7.26 8.34 -10.76
C GLU A 40 6.14 7.57 -10.06
N ARG A 41 5.77 7.99 -8.82
CA ARG A 41 4.82 7.26 -7.98
C ARG A 41 3.94 8.18 -7.15
N TYR A 42 2.72 7.73 -6.96
CA TYR A 42 1.78 8.26 -6.00
C TYR A 42 1.37 7.17 -5.02
N TRP A 43 1.64 7.38 -3.74
CA TRP A 43 1.35 6.46 -2.68
C TRP A 43 0.11 6.89 -1.90
N ILE A 44 -0.81 5.96 -1.64
CA ILE A 44 -1.99 6.18 -0.80
C ILE A 44 -1.81 5.36 0.48
N ALA A 45 -1.88 6.03 1.64
CA ALA A 45 -1.74 5.39 2.95
C ALA A 45 -3.00 4.58 3.32
N GLU A 46 -2.88 3.69 4.31
CA GLU A 46 -4.00 3.01 4.95
C GLU A 46 -4.10 3.45 6.41
N HIS A 47 -5.27 4.03 6.77
CA HIS A 47 -5.59 4.38 8.15
C HIS A 47 -7.04 4.02 8.45
N HIS A 48 -7.26 3.41 9.62
CA HIS A 48 -8.59 3.02 10.08
C HIS A 48 -8.98 3.79 11.31
N ASN A 49 -10.30 3.95 11.53
CA ASN A 49 -10.87 4.65 12.68
C ASN A 49 -10.32 6.09 12.89
N ALA A 50 -10.01 6.78 11.79
CA ALA A 50 -9.50 8.14 11.78
C ALA A 50 -10.55 9.07 11.16
N PRO A 51 -11.27 9.88 11.95
CA PRO A 51 -12.42 10.67 11.47
C PRO A 51 -12.04 11.78 10.48
N ASN A 52 -10.76 12.09 10.36
CA ASN A 52 -10.22 13.12 9.49
C ASN A 52 -9.47 12.56 8.26
N LEU A 53 -9.56 11.25 8.00
CA LEU A 53 -8.91 10.59 6.86
C LEU A 53 -9.90 9.66 6.14
N VAL A 54 -9.85 9.62 4.81
CA VAL A 54 -10.71 8.75 4.00
C VAL A 54 -9.96 7.52 3.48
N SER A 55 -8.71 7.33 3.85
CA SER A 55 -7.82 6.32 3.28
C SER A 55 -7.94 4.92 3.91
N SER A 56 -9.12 4.49 4.37
CA SER A 56 -9.30 3.17 4.97
C SER A 56 -9.40 2.04 3.94
N ALA A 57 -10.06 2.26 2.80
CA ALA A 57 -10.22 1.27 1.73
C ALA A 57 -9.20 1.52 0.60
N THR A 58 -7.91 1.40 0.92
CA THR A 58 -6.79 1.83 0.10
C THR A 58 -6.79 1.25 -1.31
N SER A 59 -7.11 -0.05 -1.48
CA SER A 59 -7.15 -0.69 -2.80
C SER A 59 -8.21 -0.09 -3.73
N LEU A 60 -9.36 0.34 -3.19
CA LEU A 60 -10.41 1.02 -3.97
C LEU A 60 -9.98 2.43 -4.39
N LEU A 61 -9.30 3.15 -3.51
CA LEU A 61 -8.76 4.47 -3.83
C LEU A 61 -7.65 4.41 -4.87
N ILE A 62 -6.81 3.37 -4.82
CA ILE A 62 -5.78 3.09 -5.84
C ILE A 62 -6.46 2.87 -7.20
N GLN A 63 -7.48 2.00 -7.28
CA GLN A 63 -8.23 1.77 -8.52
C GLN A 63 -8.79 3.08 -9.06
N HIS A 64 -9.50 3.83 -8.22
CA HIS A 64 -10.11 5.10 -8.61
C HIS A 64 -9.07 6.11 -9.13
N THR A 65 -7.91 6.19 -8.51
CA THR A 65 -6.81 7.05 -8.95
C THR A 65 -6.23 6.60 -10.29
N LEU A 66 -6.02 5.29 -10.48
CA LEU A 66 -5.50 4.73 -11.72
C LEU A 66 -6.42 4.97 -12.92
N GLU A 67 -7.74 4.96 -12.72
CA GLU A 67 -8.73 5.26 -13.75
C GLU A 67 -8.68 6.73 -14.23
N HIS A 68 -8.18 7.63 -13.38
CA HIS A 68 -8.14 9.07 -13.65
C HIS A 68 -6.75 9.62 -13.99
N THR A 69 -5.74 8.77 -14.09
CA THR A 69 -4.35 9.11 -14.39
C THR A 69 -3.82 8.27 -15.56
N HIS A 70 -2.71 8.67 -16.20
CA HIS A 70 -2.26 8.07 -17.46
C HIS A 70 -0.97 7.26 -17.33
N SER A 71 0.05 7.78 -16.65
CA SER A 71 1.40 7.21 -16.63
C SER A 71 1.97 6.98 -15.23
N ILE A 72 1.60 7.81 -14.25
CA ILE A 72 2.07 7.70 -12.87
C ILE A 72 1.71 6.32 -12.28
N LYS A 73 2.64 5.71 -11.60
CA LYS A 73 2.36 4.51 -10.82
C LYS A 73 1.63 4.88 -9.54
N VAL A 74 0.62 4.08 -9.20
CA VAL A 74 -0.14 4.28 -7.98
C VAL A 74 -0.01 3.03 -7.10
N GLY A 75 0.27 3.23 -5.84
CA GLY A 75 0.48 2.12 -4.92
C GLY A 75 0.04 2.42 -3.49
N SER A 76 0.03 1.39 -2.68
CA SER A 76 -0.20 1.53 -1.24
C SER A 76 1.04 2.01 -0.53
N GLY A 77 0.90 3.02 0.29
CA GLY A 77 1.97 3.56 1.08
C GLY A 77 1.71 3.53 2.60
N GLY A 78 1.34 2.31 3.13
CA GLY A 78 1.20 0.93 2.63
C GLY A 78 -0.08 0.25 3.05
N ILE A 79 -0.28 -0.94 2.52
CA ILE A 79 -1.23 -1.87 3.13
C ILE A 79 -0.66 -2.33 4.48
N MET A 80 -1.43 -2.16 5.53
CA MET A 80 -1.07 -2.65 6.86
C MET A 80 -1.36 -4.15 6.93
N LEU A 81 -0.40 -4.95 6.41
CA LEU A 81 -0.60 -6.39 6.14
C LEU A 81 -1.13 -7.18 7.34
N PRO A 82 -0.73 -6.90 8.61
CA PRO A 82 -1.33 -7.58 9.75
C PRO A 82 -2.85 -7.46 9.88
N ASN A 83 -3.47 -6.46 9.26
CA ASN A 83 -4.93 -6.27 9.26
C ASN A 83 -5.65 -7.12 8.20
N HIS A 84 -4.93 -7.73 7.27
CA HIS A 84 -5.48 -8.38 6.09
C HIS A 84 -5.07 -9.85 5.98
N ALA A 85 -5.87 -10.63 5.27
CA ALA A 85 -5.45 -11.95 4.81
C ALA A 85 -4.55 -11.77 3.56
N PRO A 86 -3.34 -12.33 3.52
CA PRO A 86 -2.44 -12.20 2.36
C PRO A 86 -3.09 -12.63 1.03
N LEU A 87 -3.94 -13.66 1.04
CA LEU A 87 -4.69 -14.10 -0.13
C LEU A 87 -5.54 -12.97 -0.72
N VAL A 88 -6.31 -12.26 0.12
CA VAL A 88 -7.20 -11.16 -0.32
C VAL A 88 -6.38 -10.00 -0.87
N VAL A 89 -5.26 -9.65 -0.24
CA VAL A 89 -4.36 -8.61 -0.74
C VAL A 89 -3.79 -8.98 -2.11
N ALA A 90 -3.36 -10.24 -2.27
CA ALA A 90 -2.85 -10.71 -3.55
C ALA A 90 -3.93 -10.65 -4.65
N GLU A 91 -5.16 -11.10 -4.36
CA GLU A 91 -6.28 -11.03 -5.31
C GLU A 91 -6.62 -9.59 -5.72
N GLN A 92 -6.66 -8.65 -4.76
CA GLN A 92 -6.92 -7.23 -5.03
C GLN A 92 -5.82 -6.61 -5.91
N PHE A 93 -4.55 -6.78 -5.55
CA PHE A 93 -3.44 -6.21 -6.32
C PHE A 93 -3.19 -6.92 -7.65
N GLY A 94 -3.48 -8.22 -7.72
CA GLY A 94 -3.50 -8.97 -8.97
C GLY A 94 -4.59 -8.48 -9.93
N THR A 95 -5.76 -8.11 -9.40
CA THR A 95 -6.84 -7.48 -10.17
C THR A 95 -6.42 -6.10 -10.66
N LEU A 96 -5.84 -5.26 -9.81
CA LEU A 96 -5.33 -3.94 -10.17
C LEU A 96 -4.27 -4.04 -11.28
N GLU A 97 -3.29 -4.94 -11.15
CA GLU A 97 -2.25 -5.16 -12.17
C GLU A 97 -2.83 -5.70 -13.49
N THR A 98 -3.93 -6.44 -13.44
CA THR A 98 -4.64 -6.89 -14.64
C THR A 98 -5.32 -5.74 -15.37
N LEU A 99 -5.91 -4.82 -14.64
CA LEU A 99 -6.60 -3.65 -15.20
C LEU A 99 -5.62 -2.55 -15.64
N PHE A 100 -4.53 -2.36 -14.88
CA PHE A 100 -3.55 -1.28 -15.08
C PHE A 100 -2.12 -1.82 -15.10
N PRO A 101 -1.73 -2.60 -16.14
CA PRO A 101 -0.44 -3.27 -16.19
C PRO A 101 0.75 -2.33 -16.00
N GLN A 102 1.70 -2.72 -15.14
CA GLN A 102 2.95 -2.01 -14.83
C GLN A 102 2.77 -0.65 -14.12
N ARG A 103 1.55 -0.33 -13.68
CA ARG A 103 1.24 0.92 -12.98
C ARG A 103 0.93 0.72 -11.49
N VAL A 104 0.97 -0.51 -10.99
CA VAL A 104 0.59 -0.85 -9.63
C VAL A 104 1.82 -1.22 -8.80
N ASP A 105 1.98 -0.59 -7.64
CA ASP A 105 3.02 -0.90 -6.66
C ASP A 105 2.38 -1.27 -5.30
N LEU A 106 2.87 -2.33 -4.64
CA LEU A 106 2.38 -2.80 -3.35
C LEU A 106 3.37 -2.48 -2.23
N GLY A 107 3.12 -1.40 -1.52
CA GLY A 107 3.83 -1.07 -0.29
C GLY A 107 3.16 -1.74 0.92
N LEU A 108 3.95 -2.35 1.80
CA LEU A 108 3.53 -3.13 2.95
C LEU A 108 4.02 -2.52 4.25
N GLY A 109 3.12 -2.32 5.21
CA GLY A 109 3.41 -1.86 6.55
C GLY A 109 3.25 -2.97 7.58
N ARG A 110 4.14 -2.99 8.59
CA ARG A 110 4.11 -3.94 9.70
C ARG A 110 3.21 -3.48 10.85
N ALA A 111 3.11 -2.17 11.05
CA ALA A 111 2.27 -1.61 12.11
C ALA A 111 0.78 -1.77 11.75
N PRO A 112 -0.14 -1.93 12.73
CA PRO A 112 -1.57 -2.03 12.43
C PRO A 112 -2.18 -0.72 11.90
N GLY A 113 -1.49 0.43 12.03
CA GLY A 113 -1.97 1.74 11.56
C GLY A 113 -3.24 2.22 12.23
N THR A 114 -3.57 1.66 13.41
CA THR A 114 -4.80 1.94 14.17
C THR A 114 -4.66 1.46 15.61
N ASP A 115 -5.71 1.71 16.43
CA ASP A 115 -5.81 1.21 17.80
C ASP A 115 -6.13 -0.30 17.85
N MET A 116 -5.91 -0.92 19.02
CA MET A 116 -6.08 -2.38 19.22
C MET A 116 -7.53 -2.86 19.02
N MET A 117 -8.53 -2.05 19.34
CA MET A 117 -9.94 -2.44 19.17
C MET A 117 -10.29 -2.49 17.67
N THR A 118 -9.87 -1.49 16.95
CA THR A 118 -10.04 -1.41 15.48
C THR A 118 -9.27 -2.54 14.78
N ALA A 119 -8.02 -2.80 15.18
CA ALA A 119 -7.25 -3.91 14.67
C ALA A 119 -7.95 -5.27 14.86
N SER A 120 -8.54 -5.49 16.04
CA SER A 120 -9.34 -6.70 16.33
C SER A 120 -10.64 -6.79 15.51
N ALA A 121 -11.23 -5.65 15.15
CA ALA A 121 -12.40 -5.62 14.28
C ALA A 121 -12.06 -5.96 12.82
N LEU A 122 -10.86 -5.58 12.36
CA LEU A 122 -10.37 -5.88 11.02
C LEU A 122 -9.98 -7.36 10.86
N ARG A 123 -9.27 -7.91 11.83
CA ARG A 123 -8.80 -9.29 11.81
C ARG A 123 -8.88 -9.91 13.20
N ARG A 124 -9.75 -10.91 13.37
CA ARG A 124 -10.09 -11.48 14.69
C ARG A 124 -8.95 -12.25 15.38
N ASP A 125 -8.00 -12.81 14.63
CA ASP A 125 -6.94 -13.71 15.15
C ASP A 125 -5.57 -13.03 15.24
N GLN A 126 -5.53 -11.76 15.63
CA GLN A 126 -4.31 -10.93 15.59
C GLN A 126 -3.29 -11.15 16.73
N HIS A 127 -3.45 -12.14 17.60
CA HIS A 127 -2.52 -12.30 18.74
C HIS A 127 -1.03 -12.35 18.39
N ASN A 128 -0.67 -12.56 17.11
CA ASN A 128 0.71 -12.61 16.61
C ASN A 128 0.97 -11.86 15.29
N GLY A 129 0.04 -11.03 14.80
CA GLY A 129 0.12 -10.47 13.44
C GLY A 129 1.40 -9.70 13.12
N VAL A 130 1.96 -8.95 14.09
CA VAL A 130 3.21 -8.21 13.91
C VAL A 130 4.42 -9.15 13.79
N TYR A 131 4.39 -10.29 14.47
CA TYR A 131 5.45 -11.30 14.43
C TYR A 131 5.38 -12.20 13.19
N GLN A 132 4.21 -12.32 12.57
CA GLN A 132 3.98 -13.11 11.35
C GLN A 132 4.21 -12.30 10.07
N PHE A 133 4.52 -11.01 10.16
CA PHE A 133 4.68 -10.14 9.02
C PHE A 133 5.71 -10.65 7.99
N PRO A 134 6.89 -11.18 8.36
CA PRO A 134 7.82 -11.76 7.39
C PRO A 134 7.24 -12.94 6.62
N GLU A 135 6.57 -13.86 7.30
CA GLU A 135 5.92 -15.04 6.71
C GLU A 135 4.75 -14.64 5.78
N GLU A 136 4.01 -13.60 6.17
CA GLU A 136 2.91 -13.06 5.34
C GLU A 136 3.44 -12.38 4.07
N VAL A 137 4.61 -11.71 4.13
CA VAL A 137 5.30 -11.17 2.95
C VAL A 137 5.75 -12.31 2.02
N GLU A 138 6.30 -13.40 2.55
CA GLU A 138 6.65 -14.58 1.77
C GLU A 138 5.42 -15.23 1.10
N GLN A 139 4.30 -15.30 1.82
CA GLN A 139 3.03 -15.79 1.28
C GLN A 139 2.56 -14.94 0.10
N LEU A 140 2.64 -13.61 0.21
CA LEU A 140 2.30 -12.71 -0.90
C LEU A 140 3.20 -12.97 -2.12
N GLN A 141 4.49 -13.14 -1.93
CA GLN A 141 5.41 -13.47 -3.02
C GLN A 141 5.02 -14.79 -3.72
N GLN A 142 4.65 -15.80 -2.92
CA GLN A 142 4.17 -17.07 -3.47
C GLN A 142 2.89 -16.90 -4.29
N TYR A 143 1.92 -16.10 -3.83
CA TYR A 143 0.67 -15.85 -4.56
C TYR A 143 0.85 -15.09 -5.87
N PHE A 144 1.87 -14.23 -5.99
CA PHE A 144 2.24 -13.58 -7.25
C PHE A 144 3.13 -14.46 -8.14
N GLY A 145 3.70 -15.50 -7.58
CA GLY A 145 4.59 -16.43 -8.29
C GLY A 145 3.87 -17.33 -9.30
N PRO A 146 4.65 -18.14 -10.03
CA PRO A 146 4.10 -19.04 -11.04
C PRO A 146 3.25 -20.16 -10.42
N SER A 147 2.22 -20.56 -11.13
CA SER A 147 1.20 -21.51 -10.64
C SER A 147 1.77 -22.86 -10.20
N HIS A 148 2.85 -23.33 -10.83
CA HIS A 148 3.50 -24.61 -10.50
C HIS A 148 4.29 -24.58 -9.18
N GLN A 149 4.58 -23.37 -8.65
CA GLN A 149 5.26 -23.17 -7.36
C GLN A 149 4.29 -22.88 -6.22
N GLN A 150 3.02 -22.68 -6.53
CA GLN A 150 2.00 -22.37 -5.52
C GLN A 150 1.42 -23.64 -4.92
N ALA A 151 0.94 -23.52 -3.66
CA ALA A 151 0.19 -24.57 -2.97
C ALA A 151 -1.20 -24.76 -3.58
N TYR A 152 -2.05 -25.56 -2.91
CA TYR A 152 -3.42 -25.84 -3.37
C TYR A 152 -4.29 -24.56 -3.48
N VAL A 153 -4.11 -23.61 -2.55
CA VAL A 153 -4.81 -22.31 -2.59
C VAL A 153 -4.01 -21.34 -3.45
N ARG A 154 -4.65 -20.75 -4.45
CA ARG A 154 -4.05 -19.80 -5.40
C ARG A 154 -4.82 -18.50 -5.43
N ALA A 155 -4.10 -17.40 -5.54
CA ALA A 155 -4.67 -16.06 -5.63
C ALA A 155 -4.96 -15.69 -7.10
N TYR A 156 -6.16 -15.96 -7.60
CA TYR A 156 -6.56 -15.49 -8.93
C TYR A 156 -7.17 -14.08 -8.86
N PRO A 157 -6.77 -13.12 -9.75
CA PRO A 157 -5.90 -13.27 -10.93
C PRO A 157 -4.41 -12.93 -10.70
N ALA A 158 -3.90 -12.99 -9.45
CA ALA A 158 -2.53 -12.61 -9.10
C ALA A 158 -1.46 -13.58 -9.61
N VAL A 159 -1.83 -14.82 -9.91
CA VAL A 159 -0.90 -15.84 -10.41
C VAL A 159 -0.13 -15.33 -11.64
N ASP A 160 1.20 -15.49 -11.62
CA ASP A 160 2.12 -15.03 -12.69
C ASP A 160 2.13 -13.49 -12.90
N LYS A 161 1.65 -12.69 -11.94
CA LYS A 161 1.69 -11.23 -12.02
C LYS A 161 2.95 -10.66 -11.39
N ASN A 162 3.50 -9.64 -12.03
CA ASN A 162 4.68 -8.93 -11.52
C ASN A 162 4.25 -7.62 -10.85
N VAL A 163 3.76 -7.71 -9.62
CA VAL A 163 3.48 -6.54 -8.78
C VAL A 163 4.71 -6.22 -7.93
N PRO A 164 5.40 -5.10 -8.15
CA PRO A 164 6.55 -4.71 -7.34
C PRO A 164 6.12 -4.49 -5.89
N MET A 165 6.83 -5.14 -4.95
CA MET A 165 6.58 -5.00 -3.52
C MET A 165 7.63 -4.15 -2.85
N TYR A 166 7.23 -3.40 -1.83
CA TYR A 166 8.04 -2.49 -1.02
C TYR A 166 7.70 -2.66 0.45
N ILE A 167 8.71 -2.59 1.32
CA ILE A 167 8.50 -2.57 2.77
C ILE A 167 8.59 -1.13 3.27
N LEU A 168 7.59 -0.71 4.03
CA LEU A 168 7.60 0.55 4.76
C LEU A 168 8.20 0.33 6.14
N GLY A 169 9.13 1.18 6.54
CA GLY A 169 9.68 1.13 7.87
C GLY A 169 10.79 2.15 8.09
N SER A 170 11.08 2.42 9.36
CA SER A 170 12.15 3.31 9.82
C SER A 170 13.27 2.55 10.56
N SER A 171 13.13 1.23 10.73
CA SER A 171 14.07 0.40 11.48
C SER A 171 15.02 -0.39 10.57
N THR A 172 16.20 -0.74 11.12
CA THR A 172 17.15 -1.65 10.46
C THR A 172 16.55 -3.02 10.16
N ASP A 173 15.65 -3.52 11.00
CA ASP A 173 14.97 -4.81 10.79
C ASP A 173 14.10 -4.79 9.54
N SER A 174 13.36 -3.69 9.33
CA SER A 174 12.57 -3.50 8.11
C SER A 174 13.44 -3.40 6.86
N ALA A 175 14.61 -2.78 6.95
CA ALA A 175 15.58 -2.71 5.86
C ALA A 175 16.16 -4.11 5.54
N HIS A 176 16.49 -4.91 6.54
CA HIS A 176 16.94 -6.29 6.36
C HIS A 176 15.86 -7.19 5.76
N LEU A 177 14.61 -7.02 6.20
CA LEU A 177 13.48 -7.75 5.62
C LEU A 177 13.30 -7.40 4.14
N ALA A 178 13.34 -6.11 3.81
CA ALA A 178 13.22 -5.64 2.44
C ALA A 178 14.35 -6.20 1.55
N ALA A 179 15.60 -6.19 2.03
CA ALA A 179 16.73 -6.72 1.29
C ALA A 179 16.62 -8.22 0.96
N ARG A 180 15.89 -9.00 1.77
CA ARG A 180 15.70 -10.45 1.56
C ARG A 180 14.52 -10.75 0.64
N HIS A 181 13.44 -10.00 0.73
CA HIS A 181 12.13 -10.42 0.22
C HIS A 181 11.52 -9.50 -0.83
N VAL A 182 12.01 -8.27 -1.03
CA VAL A 182 11.34 -7.33 -1.95
C VAL A 182 12.33 -6.54 -2.81
N LYS A 183 11.83 -5.94 -3.92
CA LYS A 183 12.66 -5.18 -4.86
C LYS A 183 13.08 -3.79 -4.35
N GLY A 184 12.47 -3.30 -3.27
CA GLY A 184 12.77 -1.96 -2.77
C GLY A 184 12.37 -1.75 -1.31
N TYR A 185 13.07 -0.81 -0.68
CA TYR A 185 12.79 -0.30 0.65
C TYR A 185 12.46 1.18 0.54
N HIS A 186 11.31 1.57 1.06
CA HIS A 186 10.96 2.98 1.23
C HIS A 186 10.97 3.32 2.71
N MET A 187 11.92 4.18 3.09
CA MET A 187 11.91 4.78 4.42
C MET A 187 10.93 5.96 4.40
N PHE A 188 9.84 5.85 5.14
CA PHE A 188 8.97 6.99 5.39
C PHE A 188 9.49 7.77 6.60
N LEU A 189 9.90 9.01 6.37
CA LEU A 189 10.37 9.96 7.39
C LEU A 189 9.22 10.54 8.24
N GLN A 190 8.07 9.89 8.31
CA GLN A 190 6.88 10.40 9.00
C GLN A 190 7.08 10.59 10.51
N ASP A 191 8.02 9.85 11.13
CA ASP A 191 8.27 9.94 12.58
C ASP A 191 9.12 11.15 13.02
N ILE A 192 9.73 11.88 12.09
CA ILE A 192 10.59 13.02 12.44
C ILE A 192 9.78 14.30 12.70
N LEU A 193 8.58 14.42 12.15
CA LEU A 193 7.79 15.66 12.26
C LEU A 193 6.80 15.68 13.44
N LEU A 194 6.56 14.55 14.13
CA LEU A 194 5.61 14.47 15.25
C LEU A 194 6.23 14.57 16.64
N HIS A 195 7.57 14.62 16.77
CA HIS A 195 8.27 14.67 18.07
C HIS A 195 8.79 16.05 18.47
N ASN A 196 8.46 17.10 17.71
CA ASN A 196 8.80 18.49 18.07
C ASN A 196 7.55 19.33 18.41
N LYS A 197 6.77 18.86 19.41
CA LYS A 197 5.84 19.72 20.18
C LYS A 197 5.97 19.45 21.65
#